data_c72656be0337dbfb5e858c83a97a70db
#
_entry.id   c72656be0337dbfb5e858c83a97a70db
#
_cell.length_a   1.000
_cell.length_b   1.000
_cell.length_c   1.000
_cell.angle_alpha   90.00
_cell.angle_beta   90.00
_cell.angle_gamma   90.00
#
_symmetry.space_group_name_H-M   'P 1'
#
loop_
_entity.id
_entity.type
_entity.pdbx_description
1 polymer ?
#
loop_
_entity_poly.entity_id
_entity_poly.type
_entity_poly.pdbx_seq_one_letter_code
_entity_poly.pdbx_strand_id
1 'polypeptide(L)'
;MSHPIIAREGWPILLGAFSAALIASWLVGMWSIPFWIFALFALQFFRDPARVPPTDVDAVISPADGRIVAVEKVRDPQLDRDALKISVFMNVFNVHSNRSPVDGEIKGRWYTPGSFVNADFDKASTENERNALWIQSPRGDVLCVQIAGLIARRILCYVRTGDKLARGQRYGFIRFGSRVDVYLPTDARAEVSIGQKVTGGRTILARW
;
A
#
# COMPACT_ATOMS: atom_id res chain seq x y z
N MET A 1 -13.91 -2.62 -15.19
CA MET A 1 -14.66 -2.53 -13.90
C MET A 1 -14.59 -1.08 -13.43
N SER A 2 -15.73 -0.46 -13.11
CA SER A 2 -15.78 0.88 -12.54
C SER A 2 -15.08 0.84 -11.17
N HIS A 3 -14.01 1.60 -11.04
CA HIS A 3 -13.27 1.68 -9.79
C HIS A 3 -13.97 2.74 -8.90
N PRO A 4 -14.37 2.41 -7.67
CA PRO A 4 -14.97 3.41 -6.78
C PRO A 4 -13.94 4.46 -6.41
N ILE A 5 -14.29 5.73 -6.48
CA ILE A 5 -13.42 6.86 -6.09
C ILE A 5 -13.07 6.80 -4.59
N ILE A 6 -13.89 6.14 -3.79
CA ILE A 6 -13.75 5.95 -2.35
C ILE A 6 -13.60 4.46 -2.06
N ALA A 7 -12.59 4.12 -1.27
CA ALA A 7 -12.35 2.76 -0.81
C ALA A 7 -13.52 2.24 0.03
N ARG A 8 -13.98 1.02 -0.25
CA ARG A 8 -15.12 0.39 0.42
C ARG A 8 -14.98 0.36 1.94
N GLU A 9 -13.76 0.23 2.40
CA GLU A 9 -13.37 0.18 3.82
C GLU A 9 -13.65 1.48 4.56
N GLY A 10 -13.79 2.58 3.84
CA GLY A 10 -14.09 3.90 4.38
C GLY A 10 -15.56 4.18 4.62
N TRP A 11 -16.49 3.48 3.94
CA TRP A 11 -17.90 3.82 3.98
C TRP A 11 -18.50 3.87 5.39
N PRO A 12 -18.28 2.88 6.29
CA PRO A 12 -18.83 2.96 7.65
C PRO A 12 -18.29 4.13 8.44
N ILE A 13 -16.99 4.45 8.27
CA ILE A 13 -16.33 5.57 8.96
C ILE A 13 -16.85 6.90 8.42
N LEU A 14 -16.98 7.02 7.11
CA LEU A 14 -17.50 8.23 6.45
C LEU A 14 -18.94 8.50 6.86
N LEU A 15 -19.81 7.50 6.79
CA LEU A 15 -21.21 7.65 7.23
C LEU A 15 -21.26 8.09 8.69
N GLY A 16 -20.53 7.44 9.60
CA GLY A 16 -20.48 7.82 11.01
C GLY A 16 -19.93 9.24 11.22
N ALA A 17 -18.83 9.60 10.54
CA ALA A 17 -18.22 10.93 10.69
C ALA A 17 -19.12 12.06 10.19
N PHE A 18 -19.73 11.90 9.00
CA PHE A 18 -20.66 12.89 8.47
C PHE A 18 -21.94 13.01 9.31
N SER A 19 -22.49 11.88 9.77
CA SER A 19 -23.66 11.89 10.68
C SER A 19 -23.33 12.61 11.99
N ALA A 20 -22.18 12.31 12.59
CA ALA A 20 -21.73 12.97 13.82
C ALA A 20 -21.53 14.50 13.61
N ALA A 21 -20.94 14.91 12.47
CA ALA A 21 -20.76 16.30 12.14
C ALA A 21 -22.10 17.05 11.98
N LEU A 22 -23.09 16.44 11.33
CA LEU A 22 -24.44 17.00 11.16
C LEU A 22 -25.16 17.12 12.52
N ILE A 23 -25.13 16.08 13.35
CA ILE A 23 -25.75 16.09 14.68
C ILE A 23 -25.08 17.16 15.56
N ALA A 24 -23.75 17.23 15.56
CA ALA A 24 -23.02 18.24 16.30
C ALA A 24 -23.36 19.66 15.81
N SER A 25 -23.52 19.88 14.50
CA SER A 25 -23.92 21.18 13.95
C SER A 25 -25.30 21.62 14.47
N TRP A 26 -26.22 20.68 14.59
CA TRP A 26 -27.55 20.95 15.13
C TRP A 26 -27.56 21.24 16.64
N LEU A 27 -26.70 20.50 17.41
CA LEU A 27 -26.69 20.62 18.87
C LEU A 27 -25.84 21.79 19.38
N VAL A 28 -24.68 22.05 18.77
CA VAL A 28 -23.63 22.95 19.30
C VAL A 28 -23.17 24.03 18.30
N GLY A 29 -23.80 24.11 17.14
CA GLY A 29 -23.50 25.12 16.12
C GLY A 29 -22.04 25.14 15.69
N MET A 30 -21.35 26.27 15.85
CA MET A 30 -19.95 26.43 15.41
C MET A 30 -18.94 25.49 16.08
N TRP A 31 -19.23 24.96 17.26
CA TRP A 31 -18.39 23.98 17.95
C TRP A 31 -18.35 22.62 17.25
N SER A 32 -19.14 22.42 16.19
CA SER A 32 -19.10 21.24 15.33
C SER A 32 -17.90 21.20 14.36
N ILE A 33 -17.15 22.29 14.18
CA ILE A 33 -16.02 22.40 13.24
C ILE A 33 -15.03 21.23 13.34
N PRO A 34 -14.59 20.76 14.53
CA PRO A 34 -13.69 19.62 14.64
C PRO A 34 -14.25 18.33 14.01
N PHE A 35 -15.56 18.09 14.09
CA PHE A 35 -16.21 16.92 13.48
C PHE A 35 -16.19 17.01 11.95
N TRP A 36 -16.37 18.20 11.38
CA TRP A 36 -16.24 18.43 9.95
C TRP A 36 -14.82 18.25 9.46
N ILE A 37 -13.82 18.75 10.20
CA ILE A 37 -12.40 18.52 9.88
C ILE A 37 -12.11 17.03 9.86
N PHE A 38 -12.59 16.24 10.83
CA PHE A 38 -12.42 14.80 10.86
C PHE A 38 -13.13 14.12 9.69
N ALA A 39 -14.35 14.50 9.34
CA ALA A 39 -15.11 13.95 8.22
C ALA A 39 -14.39 14.20 6.88
N LEU A 40 -13.87 15.40 6.66
CA LEU A 40 -13.08 15.75 5.47
C LEU A 40 -11.75 15.01 5.43
N PHE A 41 -11.07 14.87 6.56
CA PHE A 41 -9.87 14.06 6.66
C PHE A 41 -10.15 12.59 6.32
N ALA A 42 -11.23 12.01 6.85
CA ALA A 42 -11.65 10.65 6.54
C ALA A 42 -11.95 10.48 5.04
N LEU A 43 -12.63 11.43 4.43
CA LEU A 43 -12.91 11.45 2.99
C LEU A 43 -11.60 11.46 2.17
N GLN A 44 -10.68 12.33 2.54
CA GLN A 44 -9.36 12.41 1.92
C GLN A 44 -8.56 11.11 2.10
N PHE A 45 -8.58 10.51 3.30
CA PHE A 45 -7.85 9.29 3.62
C PHE A 45 -8.34 8.08 2.82
N PHE A 46 -9.65 7.90 2.71
CA PHE A 46 -10.27 6.76 2.02
C PHE A 46 -10.44 6.97 0.50
N ARG A 47 -9.90 8.04 -0.07
CA ARG A 47 -9.92 8.22 -1.52
C ARG A 47 -9.14 7.10 -2.21
N ASP A 48 -9.66 6.63 -3.33
CA ASP A 48 -9.01 5.60 -4.15
C ASP A 48 -9.18 5.94 -5.64
N PRO A 49 -8.38 6.90 -6.15
CA PRO A 49 -8.52 7.34 -7.54
C PRO A 49 -8.12 6.23 -8.50
N ALA A 50 -8.81 6.17 -9.64
CA ALA A 50 -8.44 5.28 -10.73
C ALA A 50 -7.00 5.58 -11.21
N ARG A 51 -6.25 4.54 -11.51
CA ARG A 51 -4.86 4.62 -11.99
C ARG A 51 -4.74 3.87 -13.32
N VAL A 52 -4.00 4.48 -14.23
CA VAL A 52 -3.63 3.85 -15.50
C VAL A 52 -2.15 3.50 -15.41
N PRO A 53 -1.79 2.20 -15.38
CA PRO A 53 -0.39 1.78 -15.38
C PRO A 53 0.32 2.16 -16.66
N PRO A 54 1.65 2.37 -16.62
CA PRO A 54 2.47 2.49 -17.82
C PRO A 54 2.33 1.28 -18.74
N THR A 55 2.46 1.48 -20.03
CA THR A 55 2.38 0.40 -21.03
C THR A 55 3.67 -0.39 -21.21
N ASP A 56 4.77 0.09 -20.63
CA ASP A 56 6.09 -0.56 -20.67
C ASP A 56 6.01 -1.98 -20.12
N VAL A 57 6.38 -2.97 -20.92
CA VAL A 57 6.25 -4.40 -20.56
C VAL A 57 7.24 -4.87 -19.50
N ASP A 58 8.38 -4.19 -19.37
CA ASP A 58 9.46 -4.46 -18.41
C ASP A 58 9.38 -3.60 -17.14
N ALA A 59 8.34 -2.78 -17.02
CA ALA A 59 8.18 -1.92 -15.85
C ALA A 59 7.62 -2.68 -14.63
N VAL A 60 8.29 -2.53 -13.50
CA VAL A 60 7.78 -2.83 -12.16
C VAL A 60 7.28 -1.53 -11.56
N ILE A 61 5.99 -1.42 -11.26
CA ILE A 61 5.39 -0.18 -10.80
C ILE A 61 5.22 -0.12 -9.28
N SER A 62 5.12 1.10 -8.74
CA SER A 62 4.90 1.29 -7.32
C SER A 62 3.57 0.66 -6.85
N PRO A 63 3.60 -0.17 -5.80
CA PRO A 63 2.39 -0.75 -5.22
C PRO A 63 1.60 0.26 -4.37
N ALA A 64 2.16 1.40 -4.02
CA ALA A 64 1.58 2.37 -3.10
C ALA A 64 1.97 3.81 -3.45
N ASP A 65 1.15 4.77 -3.04
CA ASP A 65 1.52 6.19 -3.01
C ASP A 65 2.44 6.42 -1.81
N GLY A 66 3.52 7.17 -1.97
CA GLY A 66 4.39 7.46 -0.83
C GLY A 66 5.73 8.05 -1.19
N ARG A 67 6.71 7.75 -0.34
CA ARG A 67 8.11 8.13 -0.50
C ARG A 67 9.01 6.90 -0.39
N ILE A 68 10.01 6.82 -1.24
CA ILE A 68 11.03 5.76 -1.18
C ILE A 68 11.88 5.98 0.08
N VAL A 69 11.97 4.95 0.92
CA VAL A 69 12.75 4.98 2.17
C VAL A 69 13.94 4.01 2.13
N ALA A 70 13.90 3.00 1.26
CA ALA A 70 15.05 2.11 1.04
C ALA A 70 15.12 1.65 -0.42
N VAL A 71 16.35 1.52 -0.93
CA VAL A 71 16.71 0.86 -2.19
C VAL A 71 18.02 0.12 -1.91
N GLU A 72 17.96 -1.19 -1.70
CA GLU A 72 19.11 -1.95 -1.22
C GLU A 72 19.07 -3.42 -1.66
N LYS A 73 20.23 -4.06 -1.72
CA LYS A 73 20.36 -5.50 -1.95
C LYS A 73 20.32 -6.23 -0.61
N VAL A 74 19.39 -7.16 -0.47
CA VAL A 74 19.15 -7.89 0.79
C VAL A 74 18.77 -9.34 0.49
N ARG A 75 18.75 -10.17 1.53
CA ARG A 75 18.14 -11.50 1.46
C ARG A 75 16.63 -11.38 1.58
N ASP A 76 15.89 -11.95 0.61
CA ASP A 76 14.41 -12.06 0.64
C ASP A 76 14.01 -13.03 1.77
N PRO A 77 13.21 -12.59 2.75
CA PRO A 77 12.93 -13.39 3.94
C PRO A 77 11.96 -14.54 3.72
N GLN A 78 11.24 -14.58 2.59
CA GLN A 78 10.23 -15.61 2.29
C GLN A 78 10.71 -16.59 1.23
N LEU A 79 11.39 -16.09 0.20
CA LEU A 79 11.89 -16.92 -0.91
C LEU A 79 13.37 -17.30 -0.74
N ASP A 80 14.02 -16.88 0.34
CA ASP A 80 15.39 -17.19 0.74
C ASP A 80 16.43 -17.02 -0.40
N ARG A 81 16.35 -15.88 -1.08
CA ARG A 81 17.21 -15.52 -2.21
C ARG A 81 17.74 -14.10 -2.08
N ASP A 82 18.82 -13.79 -2.79
CA ASP A 82 19.26 -12.42 -2.93
C ASP A 82 18.26 -11.62 -3.76
N ALA A 83 17.95 -10.40 -3.33
CA ALA A 83 16.93 -9.56 -3.94
C ALA A 83 17.28 -8.07 -3.86
N LEU A 84 16.77 -7.30 -4.83
CA LEU A 84 16.68 -5.86 -4.76
C LEU A 84 15.41 -5.49 -4.00
N LYS A 85 15.55 -4.91 -2.80
CA LYS A 85 14.42 -4.38 -2.02
C LYS A 85 14.22 -2.91 -2.30
N ILE A 86 12.97 -2.52 -2.59
CA ILE A 86 12.52 -1.13 -2.70
C ILE A 86 11.36 -0.93 -1.73
N SER A 87 11.50 0.02 -0.80
CA SER A 87 10.52 0.28 0.25
C SER A 87 9.80 1.60 0.03
N VAL A 88 8.47 1.57 0.05
CA VAL A 88 7.59 2.74 -0.12
C VAL A 88 6.86 3.01 1.18
N PHE A 89 7.21 4.11 1.85
CA PHE A 89 6.54 4.58 3.06
C PHE A 89 5.32 5.45 2.70
N MET A 90 4.19 5.19 3.35
CA MET A 90 2.93 5.92 3.18
C MET A 90 2.59 6.68 4.46
N ASN A 91 2.50 7.99 4.40
CA ASN A 91 1.97 8.80 5.49
C ASN A 91 0.42 8.90 5.40
N VAL A 92 -0.21 9.45 6.42
CA VAL A 92 -1.68 9.54 6.51
C VAL A 92 -2.37 10.35 5.40
N PHE A 93 -1.62 11.14 4.63
CA PHE A 93 -2.14 11.91 3.51
C PHE A 93 -2.02 11.20 2.16
N ASN A 94 -1.35 10.06 2.10
CA ASN A 94 -1.23 9.26 0.87
C ASN A 94 -2.49 8.43 0.61
N VAL A 95 -2.60 7.87 -0.60
CA VAL A 95 -3.61 6.85 -0.92
C VAL A 95 -3.14 5.51 -0.35
N HIS A 96 -3.99 4.84 0.40
CA HIS A 96 -3.63 3.62 1.15
C HIS A 96 -4.02 2.31 0.45
N SER A 97 -4.59 2.38 -0.75
CA SER A 97 -4.83 1.21 -1.60
C SER A 97 -3.52 0.65 -2.12
N ASN A 98 -3.33 -0.66 -2.00
CA ASN A 98 -2.16 -1.35 -2.53
C ASN A 98 -2.49 -2.03 -3.86
N ARG A 99 -1.58 -1.89 -4.82
CA ARG A 99 -1.74 -2.35 -6.21
C ARG A 99 -0.61 -3.28 -6.61
N SER A 100 -0.93 -4.26 -7.45
CA SER A 100 0.10 -5.19 -7.94
C SER A 100 1.20 -4.45 -8.70
N PRO A 101 2.49 -4.67 -8.36
CA PRO A 101 3.60 -4.06 -9.07
C PRO A 101 3.82 -4.66 -10.46
N VAL A 102 3.36 -5.87 -10.70
CA VAL A 102 3.54 -6.65 -11.93
C VAL A 102 2.28 -7.44 -12.28
N ASP A 103 2.19 -7.94 -13.51
CA ASP A 103 1.26 -9.00 -13.87
C ASP A 103 1.76 -10.33 -13.31
N GLY A 104 0.89 -11.19 -12.79
CA GLY A 104 1.31 -12.49 -12.30
C GLY A 104 0.24 -13.26 -11.54
N GLU A 105 0.62 -14.45 -11.09
CA GLU A 105 -0.20 -15.35 -10.27
C GLU A 105 0.34 -15.37 -8.84
N ILE A 106 -0.55 -15.33 -7.85
CA ILE A 106 -0.18 -15.46 -6.44
C ILE A 106 0.18 -16.91 -6.14
N LYS A 107 1.47 -17.18 -5.88
CA LYS A 107 1.97 -18.51 -5.52
C LYS A 107 2.02 -18.75 -4.02
N GLY A 108 2.10 -17.69 -3.22
CA GLY A 108 2.12 -17.79 -1.77
C GLY A 108 1.62 -16.52 -1.10
N ARG A 109 1.09 -16.72 0.10
CA ARG A 109 0.68 -15.62 0.99
C ARG A 109 1.02 -15.99 2.41
N TRP A 110 1.76 -15.11 3.10
CA TRP A 110 2.14 -15.28 4.50
C TRP A 110 1.70 -14.07 5.31
N TYR A 111 0.86 -14.32 6.30
CA TYR A 111 0.49 -13.31 7.29
C TYR A 111 1.27 -13.57 8.57
N THR A 112 1.92 -12.55 9.08
CA THR A 112 2.67 -12.60 10.33
C THR A 112 2.11 -11.53 11.26
N PRO A 113 1.50 -11.89 12.40
CA PRO A 113 1.14 -10.94 13.42
C PRO A 113 2.40 -10.27 13.99
N GLY A 114 2.28 -9.04 14.48
CA GLY A 114 3.42 -8.30 15.02
C GLY A 114 3.03 -7.03 15.74
N SER A 115 4.04 -6.22 16.06
CA SER A 115 3.92 -4.92 16.71
C SER A 115 3.43 -3.85 15.73
N PHE A 116 3.28 -2.62 16.24
CA PHE A 116 2.90 -1.44 15.46
C PHE A 116 3.88 -0.30 15.77
N VAL A 117 5.15 -0.47 15.42
CA VAL A 117 6.14 0.61 15.47
C VAL A 117 6.06 1.45 14.19
N ASN A 118 6.64 2.65 14.21
CA ASN A 118 6.61 3.53 13.05
C ASN A 118 7.22 2.83 11.81
N ALA A 119 6.44 2.73 10.74
CA ALA A 119 6.82 2.02 9.52
C ALA A 119 7.97 2.68 8.73
N ASP A 120 8.38 3.90 9.08
CA ASP A 120 9.56 4.57 8.52
C ASP A 120 10.89 3.95 9.00
N PHE A 121 10.87 3.24 10.13
CA PHE A 121 12.05 2.58 10.68
C PHE A 121 12.30 1.20 10.07
N ASP A 122 13.58 0.81 9.93
CA ASP A 122 13.97 -0.50 9.40
C ASP A 122 13.42 -1.67 10.23
N LYS A 123 13.36 -1.53 11.56
CA LYS A 123 12.78 -2.52 12.47
C LYS A 123 11.32 -2.88 12.16
N ALA A 124 10.56 -1.99 11.52
CA ALA A 124 9.18 -2.28 11.16
C ALA A 124 9.07 -3.47 10.20
N SER A 125 10.06 -3.73 9.36
CA SER A 125 10.08 -4.88 8.45
C SER A 125 10.08 -6.23 9.18
N THR A 126 10.61 -6.29 10.38
CA THR A 126 10.77 -7.53 11.16
C THR A 126 9.82 -7.64 12.33
N GLU A 127 9.42 -6.52 12.94
CA GLU A 127 8.65 -6.51 14.18
C GLU A 127 7.15 -6.28 13.95
N ASN A 128 6.76 -5.54 12.89
CA ASN A 128 5.38 -5.15 12.66
C ASN A 128 4.53 -6.26 12.02
N GLU A 129 3.21 -6.15 12.24
CA GLU A 129 2.21 -6.92 11.49
C GLU A 129 2.48 -6.76 10.00
N ARG A 130 2.58 -7.88 9.29
CA ARG A 130 2.88 -7.89 7.87
C ARG A 130 2.15 -8.99 7.11
N ASN A 131 1.92 -8.74 5.83
CA ASN A 131 1.34 -9.69 4.90
C ASN A 131 2.18 -9.71 3.62
N ALA A 132 2.85 -10.82 3.35
CA ALA A 132 3.70 -11.02 2.19
C ALA A 132 2.93 -11.77 1.09
N LEU A 133 3.05 -11.32 -0.15
CA LEU A 133 2.52 -11.95 -1.34
C LEU A 133 3.64 -12.30 -2.30
N TRP A 134 3.78 -13.56 -2.63
CA TRP A 134 4.61 -14.03 -3.72
C TRP A 134 3.82 -14.01 -5.02
N ILE A 135 4.24 -13.15 -5.93
CA ILE A 135 3.67 -12.98 -7.26
C ILE A 135 4.63 -13.58 -8.28
N GLN A 136 4.27 -14.69 -8.91
CA GLN A 136 5.02 -15.25 -10.01
C GLN A 136 4.66 -14.50 -11.29
N SER A 137 5.57 -13.67 -11.77
CA SER A 137 5.43 -12.93 -13.02
C SER A 137 6.15 -13.69 -14.16
N PRO A 138 5.81 -13.45 -15.44
CA PRO A 138 6.53 -14.03 -16.58
C PRO A 138 8.02 -13.69 -16.64
N ARG A 139 8.46 -12.61 -15.93
CA ARG A 139 9.85 -12.14 -15.93
C ARG A 139 10.62 -12.45 -14.65
N GLY A 140 9.95 -12.97 -13.66
CA GLY A 140 10.57 -13.35 -12.39
C GLY A 140 9.62 -13.24 -11.21
N ASP A 141 10.04 -13.81 -10.11
CA ASP A 141 9.27 -13.82 -8.87
C ASP A 141 9.40 -12.48 -8.15
N VAL A 142 8.28 -11.92 -7.72
CA VAL A 142 8.21 -10.70 -6.93
C VAL A 142 7.60 -10.99 -5.58
N LEU A 143 8.25 -10.57 -4.50
CA LEU A 143 7.63 -10.56 -3.19
C LEU A 143 7.17 -9.15 -2.85
N CYS A 144 5.89 -8.98 -2.53
CA CYS A 144 5.30 -7.71 -2.14
C CYS A 144 4.79 -7.82 -0.71
N VAL A 145 5.38 -7.04 0.21
CA VAL A 145 5.11 -7.14 1.65
C VAL A 145 4.42 -5.88 2.13
N GLN A 146 3.17 -6.01 2.57
CA GLN A 146 2.43 -4.98 3.29
C GLN A 146 2.89 -4.98 4.74
N ILE A 147 3.25 -3.83 5.30
CA ILE A 147 3.74 -3.67 6.66
C ILE A 147 2.89 -2.60 7.34
N ALA A 148 2.25 -2.94 8.45
CA ALA A 148 1.47 -2.01 9.25
C ALA A 148 2.40 -1.03 9.98
N GLY A 149 1.96 0.21 10.17
CA GLY A 149 2.66 1.22 10.96
C GLY A 149 2.00 1.48 12.32
N LEU A 150 2.48 2.49 13.03
CA LEU A 150 2.11 2.82 14.41
C LEU A 150 0.58 2.96 14.65
N ILE A 151 -0.12 3.54 13.70
CA ILE A 151 -1.57 3.78 13.80
C ILE A 151 -2.34 2.73 13.01
N ALA A 152 -1.66 2.02 12.10
CA ALA A 152 -2.23 0.96 11.31
C ALA A 152 -2.52 -0.24 12.21
N ARG A 153 -3.78 -0.61 12.35
CA ARG A 153 -4.20 -1.79 13.12
C ARG A 153 -4.81 -2.87 12.24
N ARG A 154 -4.68 -2.75 10.91
CA ARG A 154 -5.25 -3.76 10.03
C ARG A 154 -4.70 -3.68 8.61
N ILE A 155 -4.10 -4.77 8.18
CA ILE A 155 -3.78 -5.05 6.78
C ILE A 155 -4.97 -5.81 6.16
N LEU A 156 -5.48 -5.29 5.05
CA LEU A 156 -6.51 -5.96 4.26
C LEU A 156 -5.88 -6.46 2.97
N CYS A 157 -6.04 -7.75 2.72
CA CYS A 157 -5.61 -8.41 1.50
C CYS A 157 -6.81 -9.15 0.91
N TYR A 158 -7.15 -8.88 -0.35
CA TYR A 158 -8.36 -9.39 -1.02
C TYR A 158 -8.07 -10.59 -1.91
N VAL A 159 -6.80 -10.95 -2.05
CA VAL A 159 -6.35 -12.03 -2.93
C VAL A 159 -5.81 -13.20 -2.12
N ARG A 160 -5.83 -14.36 -2.75
CA ARG A 160 -5.36 -15.63 -2.20
C ARG A 160 -4.46 -16.34 -3.20
N THR A 161 -3.77 -17.35 -2.76
CA THR A 161 -2.97 -18.23 -3.63
C THR A 161 -3.83 -18.79 -4.76
N GLY A 162 -3.31 -18.74 -5.98
CA GLY A 162 -3.98 -19.13 -7.22
C GLY A 162 -4.67 -17.96 -7.96
N ASP A 163 -4.90 -16.82 -7.31
CA ASP A 163 -5.48 -15.65 -7.98
C ASP A 163 -4.47 -15.02 -8.97
N LYS A 164 -4.99 -14.56 -10.12
CA LYS A 164 -4.22 -13.79 -11.10
C LYS A 164 -4.41 -12.31 -10.88
N LEU A 165 -3.32 -11.56 -10.87
CA LEU A 165 -3.31 -10.11 -10.76
C LEU A 165 -2.79 -9.48 -12.04
N ALA A 166 -3.49 -8.47 -12.51
CA ALA A 166 -2.95 -7.54 -13.50
C ALA A 166 -2.13 -6.44 -12.80
N ARG A 167 -1.08 -5.96 -13.46
CA ARG A 167 -0.27 -4.82 -13.01
C ARG A 167 -1.16 -3.60 -12.76
N GLY A 168 -1.00 -2.97 -11.59
CA GLY A 168 -1.86 -1.88 -11.14
C GLY A 168 -3.21 -2.30 -10.56
N GLN A 169 -3.58 -3.57 -10.63
CA GLN A 169 -4.79 -4.09 -10.00
C GLN A 169 -4.68 -3.98 -8.48
N ARG A 170 -5.74 -3.50 -7.84
CA ARG A 170 -5.82 -3.41 -6.39
C ARG A 170 -5.90 -4.80 -5.77
N TYR A 171 -5.00 -5.07 -4.80
CA TYR A 171 -5.00 -6.32 -4.05
C TYR A 171 -5.20 -6.15 -2.54
N GLY A 172 -5.06 -4.93 -2.03
CA GLY A 172 -5.14 -4.71 -0.60
C GLY A 172 -5.33 -3.26 -0.21
N PHE A 173 -5.40 -3.04 1.11
CA PHE A 173 -5.48 -1.73 1.76
C PHE A 173 -4.84 -1.80 3.14
N ILE A 174 -4.09 -0.77 3.55
CA ILE A 174 -3.52 -0.68 4.90
C ILE A 174 -4.05 0.58 5.56
N ARG A 175 -4.60 0.47 6.79
CA ARG A 175 -5.13 1.64 7.50
C ARG A 175 -4.02 2.37 8.25
N PHE A 176 -3.91 3.70 8.07
CA PHE A 176 -3.13 4.69 8.83
C PHE A 176 -1.63 4.43 8.99
N GLY A 177 -0.83 5.04 8.09
CA GLY A 177 0.63 5.02 8.14
C GLY A 177 1.21 3.62 7.99
N SER A 178 1.93 3.37 6.91
CA SER A 178 2.31 2.01 6.56
C SER A 178 3.47 2.02 5.57
N ARG A 179 3.97 0.84 5.25
CA ARG A 179 5.03 0.65 4.26
C ARG A 179 4.69 -0.55 3.38
N VAL A 180 5.11 -0.49 2.13
CA VAL A 180 5.11 -1.65 1.24
C VAL A 180 6.52 -1.86 0.74
N ASP A 181 7.06 -3.07 1.00
CA ASP A 181 8.36 -3.50 0.49
C ASP A 181 8.14 -4.37 -0.74
N VAL A 182 8.91 -4.11 -1.80
CA VAL A 182 8.95 -4.91 -3.03
C VAL A 182 10.33 -5.53 -3.15
N TYR A 183 10.40 -6.86 -3.21
CA TYR A 183 11.63 -7.62 -3.42
C TYR A 183 11.62 -8.16 -4.84
N LEU A 184 12.63 -7.80 -5.59
CA LEU A 184 12.83 -8.15 -7.00
C LEU A 184 14.07 -9.03 -7.16
N PRO A 185 14.18 -9.82 -8.23
CA PRO A 185 15.43 -10.46 -8.60
C PRO A 185 16.57 -9.42 -8.72
N THR A 186 17.82 -9.86 -8.51
CA THR A 186 19.00 -8.98 -8.42
C THR A 186 19.42 -8.35 -9.76
N ASP A 187 18.91 -8.85 -10.87
CA ASP A 187 19.08 -8.31 -12.22
C ASP A 187 18.14 -7.14 -12.54
N ALA A 188 17.11 -6.96 -11.74
CA ALA A 188 16.24 -5.78 -11.85
C ALA A 188 17.01 -4.49 -11.52
N ARG A 189 16.75 -3.43 -12.28
CA ARG A 189 17.39 -2.12 -12.13
C ARG A 189 16.43 -1.12 -11.52
N ALA A 190 16.77 -0.58 -10.33
CA ALA A 190 15.99 0.48 -9.71
C ALA A 190 16.02 1.76 -10.57
N GLU A 191 14.86 2.39 -10.77
CA GLU A 191 14.69 3.69 -11.43
C GLU A 191 14.28 4.79 -10.45
N VAL A 192 14.32 4.50 -9.16
CA VAL A 192 13.99 5.45 -8.10
C VAL A 192 15.13 5.57 -7.11
N SER A 193 15.15 6.68 -6.38
CA SER A 193 16.11 6.96 -5.33
C SER A 193 15.42 7.22 -3.98
N ILE A 194 16.15 7.05 -2.87
CA ILE A 194 15.67 7.36 -1.53
C ILE A 194 15.22 8.82 -1.46
N GLY A 195 14.07 9.07 -0.83
CA GLY A 195 13.46 10.39 -0.73
C GLY A 195 12.48 10.74 -1.86
N GLN A 196 12.54 10.05 -3.01
CA GLN A 196 11.66 10.30 -4.15
C GLN A 196 10.20 9.99 -3.81
N LYS A 197 9.29 10.89 -4.19
CA LYS A 197 7.84 10.66 -4.10
C LYS A 197 7.37 9.79 -5.27
N VAL A 198 6.55 8.80 -4.97
CA VAL A 198 6.01 7.86 -5.94
C VAL A 198 4.50 7.76 -5.84
N THR A 199 3.87 7.39 -6.96
CA THR A 199 2.42 7.23 -7.08
C THR A 199 2.11 5.77 -7.42
N GLY A 200 1.33 5.11 -6.56
CA GLY A 200 0.91 3.73 -6.73
C GLY A 200 0.18 3.50 -8.04
N GLY A 201 0.52 2.44 -8.74
CA GLY A 201 -0.05 2.10 -10.03
C GLY A 201 0.44 2.93 -11.21
N ARG A 202 1.39 3.88 -11.01
CA ARG A 202 1.89 4.77 -12.08
C ARG A 202 3.41 4.87 -12.13
N THR A 203 4.07 5.15 -10.99
CA THR A 203 5.52 5.35 -10.98
C THR A 203 6.24 4.03 -11.21
N ILE A 204 7.18 4.00 -12.13
CA ILE A 204 8.07 2.87 -12.35
C ILE A 204 9.10 2.87 -11.23
N LEU A 205 9.19 1.78 -10.45
CA LEU A 205 10.18 1.57 -9.40
C LEU A 205 11.46 0.96 -9.94
N ALA A 206 11.31 0.02 -10.87
CA ALA A 206 12.42 -0.73 -11.45
C ALA A 206 12.04 -1.24 -12.86
N ARG A 207 13.04 -1.70 -13.59
CA ARG A 207 12.91 -2.48 -14.84
C ARG A 207 13.61 -3.82 -14.72
N TRP A 208 13.06 -4.79 -15.47
CA TRP A 208 13.67 -6.11 -15.64
C TRP A 208 14.91 -6.04 -16.54
#